data_2836683795d3bc6e272bb8a927300006
#
_entry.id   2836683795d3bc6e272bb8a927300006
#
_cell.length_a   1.000
_cell.length_b   1.000
_cell.length_c   1.000
_cell.angle_alpha   90.00
_cell.angle_beta   90.00
_cell.angle_gamma   90.00
#
_symmetry.space_group_name_H-M   'P 1'
#
loop_
_entity.id
_entity.type
_entity.pdbx_description
1 polymer ?
#
loop_
_entity_poly.entity_id
_entity_poly.type
_entity_poly.pdbx_seq_one_letter_code
_entity_poly.pdbx_strand_id
1 'polypeptide(L)'
;MRDKASDDSIQEFKSSLRATLLVPPLKGRRILGFDPGFTHGCKLAFIDENGKVLDTYVLKDPFHSKTGEARAVSDLKRLRLKNKTFTVALGNGTASRESLALLQRRKKEIPELASMEIAIVSESGASIWSATKQAQKEFPDYEPNLRSAVSIARRRLELLEWAQKKNGRFIIEDNYTSFM
;
A
#
# COMPACT_ATOMS: atom_id res chain seq x y z
N MET A 1 -12.01 -23.74 35.55
CA MET A 1 -10.78 -23.93 34.73
C MET A 1 -10.88 -23.31 33.33
N ARG A 2 -11.99 -23.40 32.61
CA ARG A 2 -12.17 -22.78 31.27
C ARG A 2 -12.06 -21.25 31.29
N ASP A 3 -12.66 -20.60 32.28
CA ASP A 3 -12.74 -19.11 32.36
C ASP A 3 -11.36 -18.48 32.56
N LYS A 4 -10.48 -19.11 33.36
CA LYS A 4 -9.13 -18.59 33.62
C LYS A 4 -8.22 -18.64 32.38
N ALA A 5 -8.29 -19.70 31.58
CA ALA A 5 -7.56 -19.81 30.33
C ALA A 5 -8.04 -18.82 29.26
N SER A 6 -9.33 -18.49 29.26
CA SER A 6 -9.93 -17.47 28.41
C SER A 6 -9.46 -16.07 28.81
N ASP A 7 -9.45 -15.77 30.10
CA ASP A 7 -9.01 -14.48 30.63
C ASP A 7 -7.50 -14.25 30.38
N ASP A 8 -6.67 -15.27 30.58
CA ASP A 8 -5.24 -15.22 30.29
C ASP A 8 -4.99 -14.94 28.80
N SER A 9 -5.71 -15.62 27.89
CA SER A 9 -5.62 -15.40 26.45
C SER A 9 -6.06 -13.99 26.03
N ILE A 10 -7.11 -13.45 26.67
CA ILE A 10 -7.59 -12.08 26.43
C ILE A 10 -6.55 -11.06 26.92
N GLN A 11 -5.90 -11.29 28.06
CA GLN A 11 -4.86 -10.40 28.58
C GLN A 11 -3.61 -10.42 27.71
N GLU A 12 -3.20 -11.59 27.23
CA GLU A 12 -2.08 -11.73 26.29
C GLU A 12 -2.38 -11.02 24.96
N PHE A 13 -3.60 -11.19 24.42
CA PHE A 13 -4.06 -10.48 23.23
C PHE A 13 -4.08 -8.96 23.44
N LYS A 14 -4.61 -8.46 24.57
CA LYS A 14 -4.60 -7.03 24.91
C LYS A 14 -3.18 -6.49 25.04
N SER A 15 -2.28 -7.23 25.69
CA SER A 15 -0.87 -6.86 25.83
C SER A 15 -0.16 -6.79 24.47
N SER A 16 -0.38 -7.78 23.62
CA SER A 16 0.14 -7.83 22.25
C SER A 16 -0.40 -6.70 21.39
N LEU A 17 -1.72 -6.45 21.46
CA LEU A 17 -2.37 -5.36 20.75
C LEU A 17 -1.85 -3.99 21.23
N ARG A 18 -1.72 -3.79 22.54
CA ARG A 18 -1.18 -2.55 23.12
C ARG A 18 0.27 -2.31 22.69
N ALA A 19 1.11 -3.35 22.71
CA ALA A 19 2.48 -3.27 22.22
C ALA A 19 2.52 -2.95 20.71
N THR A 20 1.52 -3.39 19.94
CA THR A 20 1.36 -3.08 18.52
C THR A 20 0.95 -1.63 18.28
N LEU A 21 0.03 -1.11 19.08
CA LEU A 21 -0.49 0.24 18.94
C LEU A 21 0.47 1.33 19.46
N LEU A 22 1.42 0.97 20.34
CA LEU A 22 2.39 1.91 20.94
C LEU A 22 3.72 1.99 20.18
N VAL A 23 3.82 1.43 18.98
CA VAL A 23 5.03 1.60 18.16
C VAL A 23 5.13 3.03 17.67
N PRO A 24 6.29 3.68 17.84
CA PRO A 24 6.52 4.98 17.24
C PRO A 24 6.34 4.91 15.73
N PRO A 25 5.69 5.89 15.11
CA PRO A 25 5.55 5.94 13.67
C PRO A 25 6.93 5.95 12.98
N LEU A 26 7.00 5.34 11.81
CA LEU A 26 8.20 5.32 10.99
C LEU A 26 8.49 6.75 10.48
N LYS A 27 9.29 7.51 11.23
CA LYS A 27 9.58 8.91 10.93
C LYS A 27 9.95 9.12 9.46
N GLY A 28 9.17 9.98 8.79
CA GLY A 28 9.43 10.43 7.43
C GLY A 28 9.11 9.42 6.33
N ARG A 29 8.58 8.23 6.63
CA ARG A 29 8.17 7.27 5.59
C ARG A 29 6.78 7.59 5.08
N ARG A 30 6.72 7.96 3.81
CA ARG A 30 5.46 8.13 3.08
C ARG A 30 5.30 7.00 2.09
N ILE A 31 4.08 6.48 2.00
CA ILE A 31 3.77 5.31 1.18
C ILE A 31 2.76 5.69 0.12
N LEU A 32 3.01 5.21 -1.10
CA LEU A 32 2.07 5.23 -2.20
C LEU A 32 1.36 3.89 -2.27
N GLY A 33 0.07 3.85 -1.95
CA GLY A 33 -0.81 2.73 -2.28
C GLY A 33 -1.18 2.79 -3.75
N PHE A 34 -0.95 1.70 -4.45
CA PHE A 34 -1.21 1.56 -5.87
C PHE A 34 -2.19 0.40 -6.07
N ASP A 35 -3.43 0.72 -6.37
CA ASP A 35 -4.48 -0.23 -6.72
C ASP A 35 -4.56 -0.33 -8.25
N PRO A 36 -4.04 -1.42 -8.84
CA PRO A 36 -3.95 -1.56 -10.28
C PRO A 36 -5.31 -1.87 -10.93
N GLY A 37 -5.53 -1.38 -12.14
CA GLY A 37 -6.75 -1.65 -12.89
C GLY A 37 -6.65 -1.24 -14.35
N PHE A 38 -7.24 -2.05 -15.24
CA PHE A 38 -7.25 -1.80 -16.68
C PHE A 38 -8.32 -0.79 -17.09
N THR A 39 -9.58 -1.05 -16.73
CA THR A 39 -10.73 -0.36 -17.28
C THR A 39 -10.88 1.08 -16.79
N HIS A 40 -10.67 1.29 -15.49
CA HIS A 40 -10.87 2.59 -14.84
C HIS A 40 -9.57 3.26 -14.40
N GLY A 41 -8.43 2.78 -14.94
CA GLY A 41 -7.10 3.22 -14.57
C GLY A 41 -6.67 2.76 -13.17
N CYS A 42 -5.42 3.05 -12.83
CA CYS A 42 -4.86 2.69 -11.52
C CYS A 42 -5.14 3.79 -10.49
N LYS A 43 -5.60 3.40 -9.30
CA LYS A 43 -5.88 4.33 -8.22
C LYS A 43 -4.67 4.46 -7.30
N LEU A 44 -4.33 5.68 -6.99
CA LEU A 44 -3.19 6.03 -6.16
C LEU A 44 -3.67 6.72 -4.88
N ALA A 45 -3.12 6.32 -3.74
CA ALA A 45 -3.31 7.00 -2.46
C ALA A 45 -1.96 7.22 -1.78
N PHE A 46 -1.65 8.45 -1.46
CA PHE A 46 -0.43 8.84 -0.75
C PHE A 46 -0.75 9.01 0.72
N ILE A 47 -0.06 8.28 1.59
CA ILE A 47 -0.22 8.38 3.04
C ILE A 47 1.08 8.81 3.71
N ASP A 48 0.94 9.46 4.87
CA ASP A 48 2.06 9.76 5.75
C ASP A 48 2.40 8.57 6.67
N GLU A 49 3.37 8.79 7.55
CA GLU A 49 3.83 7.83 8.54
C GLU A 49 2.79 7.41 9.59
N ASN A 50 1.67 8.14 9.68
CA ASN A 50 0.57 7.85 10.59
C ASN A 50 -0.64 7.21 9.86
N GLY A 51 -0.50 6.94 8.56
CA GLY A 51 -1.58 6.40 7.73
C GLY A 51 -2.64 7.43 7.31
N LYS A 52 -2.37 8.74 7.53
CA LYS A 52 -3.24 9.83 7.06
C LYS A 52 -3.06 10.04 5.56
N VAL A 53 -4.17 10.15 4.84
CA VAL A 53 -4.15 10.41 3.39
C VAL A 53 -3.69 11.84 3.13
N LEU A 54 -2.65 11.98 2.31
CA LEU A 54 -2.09 13.26 1.88
C LEU A 54 -2.62 13.70 0.52
N ASP A 55 -2.80 12.73 -0.38
CA ASP A 55 -3.19 12.97 -1.76
C ASP A 55 -3.75 11.71 -2.39
N THR A 56 -4.59 11.87 -3.40
CA THR A 56 -5.12 10.75 -4.19
C THR A 56 -5.09 11.11 -5.67
N TYR A 57 -4.96 10.11 -6.53
CA TYR A 57 -4.91 10.30 -7.97
C TYR A 57 -5.38 9.07 -8.73
N VAL A 58 -5.84 9.27 -9.96
CA VAL A 58 -6.17 8.18 -10.88
C VAL A 58 -5.28 8.29 -12.11
N LEU A 59 -4.40 7.30 -12.29
CA LEU A 59 -3.61 7.16 -13.52
C LEU A 59 -4.50 6.59 -14.60
N LYS A 60 -4.85 7.42 -15.57
CA LYS A 60 -5.68 7.01 -16.71
C LYS A 60 -4.84 6.37 -17.79
N ASP A 61 -5.32 5.24 -18.31
CA ASP A 61 -4.76 4.55 -19.48
C ASP A 61 -3.25 4.27 -19.45
N PRO A 62 -2.68 3.72 -18.35
CA PRO A 62 -1.24 3.49 -18.28
C PRO A 62 -0.74 2.33 -19.15
N PHE A 63 -1.63 1.52 -19.74
CA PHE A 63 -1.27 0.26 -20.40
C PHE A 63 -1.69 0.14 -21.86
N HIS A 64 -2.68 0.90 -22.33
CA HIS A 64 -3.30 0.67 -23.63
C HIS A 64 -2.68 1.51 -24.78
N SER A 65 -2.00 2.61 -24.44
CA SER A 65 -1.38 3.46 -25.44
C SER A 65 -0.03 4.02 -24.97
N LYS A 66 0.91 4.23 -25.91
CA LYS A 66 2.19 4.88 -25.61
C LYS A 66 2.02 6.29 -25.02
N THR A 67 1.01 7.02 -25.51
CA THR A 67 0.70 8.36 -25.03
C THR A 67 0.12 8.31 -23.60
N GLY A 68 -0.78 7.37 -23.31
CA GLY A 68 -1.34 7.15 -21.99
C GLY A 68 -0.26 6.75 -20.99
N GLU A 69 0.63 5.83 -21.39
CA GLU A 69 1.77 5.44 -20.56
C GLU A 69 2.69 6.64 -20.26
N ALA A 70 3.04 7.44 -21.27
CA ALA A 70 3.90 8.61 -21.06
C ALA A 70 3.29 9.63 -20.10
N ARG A 71 1.98 9.87 -20.19
CA ARG A 71 1.23 10.73 -19.25
C ARG A 71 1.25 10.14 -17.84
N ALA A 72 0.94 8.86 -17.70
CA ALA A 72 0.93 8.17 -16.41
C ALA A 72 2.29 8.24 -15.71
N VAL A 73 3.37 8.06 -16.46
CA VAL A 73 4.75 8.18 -15.96
C VAL A 73 5.08 9.61 -15.53
N SER A 74 4.70 10.60 -16.31
CA SER A 74 4.89 12.02 -15.97
C SER A 74 4.13 12.39 -14.70
N ASP A 75 2.88 11.94 -14.57
CA ASP A 75 2.07 12.15 -13.38
C ASP A 75 2.66 11.45 -12.16
N LEU A 76 3.08 10.19 -12.29
CA LEU A 76 3.71 9.44 -11.21
C LEU A 76 5.00 10.14 -10.70
N LYS A 77 5.85 10.62 -11.61
CA LYS A 77 7.05 11.38 -11.27
C LYS A 77 6.70 12.65 -10.50
N ARG A 78 5.77 13.45 -11.02
CA ARG A 78 5.30 14.68 -10.38
C ARG A 78 4.71 14.43 -8.99
N LEU A 79 3.84 13.45 -8.88
CA LEU A 79 3.17 13.10 -7.62
C LEU A 79 4.14 12.54 -6.58
N ARG A 80 5.11 11.72 -7.01
CA ARG A 80 6.16 11.21 -6.13
C ARG A 80 7.01 12.33 -5.55
N LEU A 81 7.45 13.27 -6.39
CA LEU A 81 8.24 14.43 -5.94
C LEU A 81 7.43 15.33 -5.00
N LYS A 82 6.17 15.63 -5.35
CA LYS A 82 5.25 16.42 -4.52
C LYS A 82 5.07 15.79 -3.14
N ASN A 83 4.81 14.50 -3.09
CA ASN A 83 4.50 13.78 -1.85
C ASN A 83 5.74 13.20 -1.15
N LYS A 84 6.95 13.36 -1.72
CA LYS A 84 8.22 12.82 -1.18
C LYS A 84 8.12 11.33 -0.82
N THR A 85 7.51 10.53 -1.72
CA THR A 85 7.24 9.12 -1.49
C THR A 85 8.37 8.25 -2.02
N PHE A 86 8.85 7.31 -1.22
CA PHE A 86 9.93 6.39 -1.59
C PHE A 86 9.48 4.93 -1.70
N THR A 87 8.36 4.57 -1.10
CA THR A 87 7.83 3.21 -1.10
C THR A 87 6.49 3.16 -1.82
N VAL A 88 6.37 2.24 -2.76
CA VAL A 88 5.12 1.90 -3.45
C VAL A 88 4.62 0.57 -2.93
N ALA A 89 3.42 0.56 -2.40
CA ALA A 89 2.66 -0.63 -2.06
C ALA A 89 1.77 -0.97 -3.25
N LEU A 90 2.16 -1.95 -4.05
CA LEU A 90 1.42 -2.38 -5.23
C LEU A 90 0.48 -3.53 -4.85
N GLY A 91 -0.81 -3.34 -5.09
CA GLY A 91 -1.81 -4.40 -4.94
C GLY A 91 -1.57 -5.57 -5.90
N ASN A 92 -1.89 -6.79 -5.48
CA ASN A 92 -1.68 -8.01 -6.26
C ASN A 92 -2.90 -8.44 -7.09
N GLY A 93 -3.84 -7.54 -7.33
CA GLY A 93 -5.04 -7.80 -8.13
C GLY A 93 -4.83 -7.73 -9.64
N THR A 94 -5.92 -7.44 -10.34
CA THR A 94 -5.93 -7.29 -11.81
C THR A 94 -4.96 -6.21 -12.26
N ALA A 95 -4.22 -6.44 -13.36
CA ALA A 95 -3.17 -5.52 -13.88
C ALA A 95 -1.95 -5.31 -12.95
N SER A 96 -1.77 -6.14 -11.93
CA SER A 96 -0.62 -6.05 -11.02
C SER A 96 0.70 -6.33 -11.73
N ARG A 97 0.75 -7.32 -12.61
CA ARG A 97 1.94 -7.69 -13.38
C ARG A 97 2.36 -6.57 -14.33
N GLU A 98 1.42 -5.99 -15.06
CA GLU A 98 1.64 -4.88 -15.98
C GLU A 98 2.10 -3.63 -15.23
N SER A 99 1.49 -3.35 -14.10
CA SER A 99 1.87 -2.24 -13.21
C SER A 99 3.30 -2.43 -12.68
N LEU A 100 3.64 -3.64 -12.22
CA LEU A 100 4.99 -3.94 -11.74
C LEU A 100 6.03 -3.78 -12.85
N ALA A 101 5.75 -4.33 -14.03
CA ALA A 101 6.64 -4.21 -15.19
C ALA A 101 6.85 -2.75 -15.59
N LEU A 102 5.78 -1.95 -15.63
CA LEU A 102 5.84 -0.51 -15.89
C LEU A 102 6.72 0.21 -14.86
N LEU A 103 6.46 0.01 -13.58
CA LEU A 103 7.18 0.66 -12.48
C LEU A 103 8.67 0.26 -12.47
N GLN A 104 8.98 -1.02 -12.66
CA GLN A 104 10.36 -1.53 -12.70
C GLN A 104 11.13 -0.98 -13.90
N ARG A 105 10.51 -0.94 -15.09
CA ARG A 105 11.12 -0.36 -16.29
C ARG A 105 11.42 1.12 -16.08
N ARG A 106 10.45 1.88 -15.60
CA ARG A 106 10.59 3.32 -15.40
C ARG A 106 11.53 3.68 -14.25
N LYS A 107 11.63 2.83 -13.24
CA LYS A 107 12.64 2.96 -12.19
C LYS A 107 14.07 2.90 -12.74
N LYS A 108 14.32 2.07 -13.77
CA LYS A 108 15.63 1.95 -14.42
C LYS A 108 15.94 3.13 -15.36
N GLU A 109 14.92 3.68 -16.01
CA GLU A 109 15.06 4.72 -17.02
C GLU A 109 15.05 6.14 -16.46
N ILE A 110 14.41 6.36 -15.32
CA ILE A 110 14.15 7.69 -14.76
C ILE A 110 14.88 7.83 -13.43
N PRO A 111 15.93 8.67 -13.35
CA PRO A 111 16.74 8.83 -12.14
C PRO A 111 15.92 9.20 -10.89
N GLU A 112 14.90 10.03 -11.06
CA GLU A 112 14.03 10.44 -9.97
C GLU A 112 13.19 9.30 -9.40
N LEU A 113 13.01 8.21 -10.12
CA LEU A 113 12.30 7.01 -9.67
C LEU A 113 13.27 5.91 -9.19
N ALA A 114 14.57 6.04 -9.40
CA ALA A 114 15.57 5.00 -9.12
C ALA A 114 15.57 4.53 -7.66
N SER A 115 15.38 5.45 -6.72
CA SER A 115 15.34 5.15 -5.28
C SER A 115 13.97 4.62 -4.79
N MET A 116 13.00 4.43 -5.69
CA MET A 116 11.67 3.96 -5.34
C MET A 116 11.70 2.47 -4.97
N GLU A 117 11.21 2.13 -3.81
CA GLU A 117 11.03 0.76 -3.34
C GLU A 117 9.62 0.28 -3.75
N ILE A 118 9.51 -0.90 -4.36
CA ILE A 118 8.23 -1.47 -4.77
C ILE A 118 8.00 -2.75 -3.97
N ALA A 119 6.89 -2.80 -3.26
CA ALA A 119 6.47 -3.96 -2.49
C ALA A 119 5.08 -4.41 -2.94
N ILE A 120 4.92 -5.69 -3.22
CA ILE A 120 3.62 -6.27 -3.54
C ILE A 120 2.86 -6.50 -2.24
N VAL A 121 1.59 -6.10 -2.20
CA VAL A 121 0.71 -6.21 -1.03
C VAL A 121 -0.56 -6.94 -1.44
N SER A 122 -0.99 -7.88 -0.62
CA SER A 122 -2.26 -8.59 -0.85
C SER A 122 -3.44 -7.63 -0.79
N GLU A 123 -4.29 -7.68 -1.81
CA GLU A 123 -5.58 -6.96 -1.84
C GLU A 123 -6.68 -7.68 -1.08
N SER A 124 -6.43 -8.89 -0.57
CA SER A 124 -7.42 -9.66 0.19
C SER A 124 -7.94 -8.83 1.36
N GLY A 125 -9.24 -8.58 1.38
CA GLY A 125 -9.91 -7.73 2.36
C GLY A 125 -9.80 -6.21 2.12
N ALA A 126 -8.96 -5.71 1.21
CA ALA A 126 -8.92 -4.28 0.88
C ALA A 126 -10.23 -3.83 0.20
N SER A 127 -10.70 -4.61 -0.75
CA SER A 127 -12.01 -4.39 -1.40
C SER A 127 -13.16 -4.54 -0.41
N ILE A 128 -13.10 -5.51 0.51
CA ILE A 128 -14.11 -5.69 1.55
C ILE A 128 -14.14 -4.47 2.47
N TRP A 129 -12.98 -4.04 2.97
CA TRP A 129 -12.89 -2.86 3.83
C TRP A 129 -13.41 -1.60 3.13
N SER A 130 -13.05 -1.40 1.85
CA SER A 130 -13.46 -0.22 1.06
C SER A 130 -14.98 -0.05 0.96
N ALA A 131 -15.74 -1.15 1.05
CA ALA A 131 -17.19 -1.17 1.01
C ALA A 131 -17.85 -1.02 2.41
N THR A 132 -17.10 -1.07 3.49
CA THR A 132 -17.64 -0.97 4.86
C THR A 132 -18.20 0.42 5.16
N LYS A 133 -19.17 0.48 6.08
CA LYS A 133 -19.70 1.74 6.63
C LYS A 133 -18.60 2.59 7.28
N GLN A 134 -17.58 1.95 7.87
CA GLN A 134 -16.44 2.63 8.48
C GLN A 134 -15.60 3.36 7.43
N ALA A 135 -15.24 2.69 6.34
CA ALA A 135 -14.50 3.31 5.25
C ALA A 135 -15.30 4.43 4.56
N GLN A 136 -16.64 4.26 4.43
CA GLN A 136 -17.51 5.30 3.92
C GLN A 136 -17.59 6.53 4.81
N LYS A 137 -17.60 6.34 6.13
CA LYS A 137 -17.58 7.46 7.09
C LYS A 137 -16.24 8.20 7.10
N GLU A 138 -15.13 7.46 6.98
CA GLU A 138 -13.79 8.05 6.97
C GLU A 138 -13.51 8.80 5.65
N PHE A 139 -14.02 8.26 4.53
CA PHE A 139 -13.79 8.81 3.18
C PHE A 139 -15.12 8.89 2.40
N PRO A 140 -16.04 9.79 2.77
CA PRO A 140 -17.38 9.86 2.15
C PRO A 140 -17.29 10.21 0.66
N ASP A 141 -16.32 11.04 0.27
CA ASP A 141 -16.17 11.53 -1.11
C ASP A 141 -15.32 10.62 -2.00
N TYR A 142 -14.78 9.51 -1.45
CA TYR A 142 -13.93 8.60 -2.23
C TYR A 142 -14.74 7.43 -2.78
N GLU A 143 -14.49 7.10 -4.04
CA GLU A 143 -14.97 5.84 -4.63
C GLU A 143 -14.36 4.62 -3.93
N PRO A 144 -15.04 3.45 -3.94
CA PRO A 144 -14.54 2.23 -3.30
C PRO A 144 -13.10 1.86 -3.71
N ASN A 145 -12.77 1.99 -4.99
CA ASN A 145 -11.43 1.67 -5.49
C ASN A 145 -10.36 2.63 -4.95
N LEU A 146 -10.71 3.89 -4.70
CA LEU A 146 -9.78 4.84 -4.08
C LEU A 146 -9.54 4.52 -2.61
N ARG A 147 -10.60 4.09 -1.89
CA ARG A 147 -10.48 3.58 -0.52
C ARG A 147 -9.65 2.30 -0.47
N SER A 148 -9.75 1.43 -1.50
CA SER A 148 -8.90 0.24 -1.64
C SER A 148 -7.42 0.61 -1.71
N ALA A 149 -7.05 1.61 -2.50
CA ALA A 149 -5.67 2.10 -2.57
C ALA A 149 -5.14 2.62 -1.22
N VAL A 150 -5.98 3.28 -0.42
CA VAL A 150 -5.64 3.69 0.97
C VAL A 150 -5.38 2.47 1.84
N SER A 151 -6.23 1.44 1.76
CA SER A 151 -6.07 0.20 2.52
C SER A 151 -4.77 -0.53 2.17
N ILE A 152 -4.42 -0.60 0.88
CA ILE A 152 -3.16 -1.18 0.40
C ILE A 152 -1.95 -0.44 0.98
N ALA A 153 -1.98 0.91 0.98
CA ALA A 153 -0.92 1.72 1.55
C ALA A 153 -0.75 1.49 3.06
N ARG A 154 -1.85 1.46 3.81
CA ARG A 154 -1.86 1.23 5.27
C ARG A 154 -1.33 -0.14 5.65
N ARG A 155 -1.67 -1.19 4.90
CA ARG A 155 -1.10 -2.53 5.10
C ARG A 155 0.41 -2.56 4.96
N ARG A 156 0.97 -1.85 3.99
CA ARG A 156 2.43 -1.76 3.86
C ARG A 156 3.05 -1.05 5.04
N LEU A 157 2.41 -0.02 5.55
CA LEU A 157 2.85 0.70 6.75
C LEU A 157 2.88 -0.23 7.96
N GLU A 158 1.81 -0.98 8.22
CA GLU A 158 1.72 -1.97 9.30
C GLU A 158 2.81 -3.05 9.20
N LEU A 159 3.07 -3.56 8.01
CA LEU A 159 4.14 -4.54 7.78
C LEU A 159 5.53 -3.98 8.05
N LEU A 160 5.79 -2.72 7.69
CA LEU A 160 7.05 -2.05 7.97
C LEU A 160 7.23 -1.80 9.47
N GLU A 161 6.19 -1.40 10.17
CA GLU A 161 6.20 -1.21 11.62
C GLU A 161 6.44 -2.54 12.35
N TRP A 162 5.79 -3.60 11.91
CA TRP A 162 6.00 -4.93 12.47
C TRP A 162 7.44 -5.43 12.23
N ALA A 163 8.00 -5.24 11.03
CA ALA A 163 9.38 -5.61 10.70
C ALA A 163 10.39 -4.84 11.56
N GLN A 164 10.15 -3.57 11.82
CA GLN A 164 11.00 -2.77 12.68
C GLN A 164 11.01 -3.29 14.13
N LYS A 165 9.85 -3.72 14.66
CA LYS A 165 9.74 -4.33 15.99
C LYS A 165 10.55 -5.61 16.13
N LYS A 166 10.63 -6.42 15.08
CA LYS A 166 11.36 -7.69 15.05
C LYS A 166 12.87 -7.52 14.77
N ASN A 167 13.45 -6.33 15.03
CA ASN A 167 14.88 -6.03 14.80
C ASN A 167 15.36 -6.26 13.36
N GLY A 168 14.49 -5.97 12.39
CA GLY A 168 14.83 -6.08 10.97
C GLY A 168 15.03 -7.51 10.45
N ARG A 169 14.83 -8.53 11.27
CA ARG A 169 14.83 -9.93 10.83
C ARG A 169 13.49 -10.26 10.16
N PHE A 170 13.26 -9.67 9.00
CA PHE A 170 12.29 -10.14 8.06
C PHE A 170 13.01 -11.01 7.03
N ILE A 171 12.93 -12.32 7.19
CA ILE A 171 13.06 -13.20 6.04
C ILE A 171 11.76 -12.97 5.27
N ILE A 172 11.82 -12.20 4.21
CA ILE A 172 10.80 -12.26 3.17
C ILE A 172 10.99 -13.68 2.62
N GLU A 173 10.26 -14.63 3.15
CA GLU A 173 10.04 -15.88 2.43
C GLU A 173 9.35 -15.45 1.15
N ASP A 174 10.09 -15.50 0.06
CA ASP A 174 9.60 -15.31 -1.31
C ASP A 174 8.60 -16.42 -1.62
N ASN A 175 7.42 -16.37 -1.02
CA ASN A 175 6.28 -17.19 -1.42
C ASN A 175 5.74 -16.79 -2.81
N TYR A 176 6.46 -15.90 -3.52
CA TYR A 176 6.11 -15.47 -4.86
C TYR A 176 6.88 -16.16 -5.97
N THR A 177 7.84 -17.03 -5.68
CA THR A 177 8.56 -17.81 -6.70
C THR A 177 7.78 -19.01 -7.23
N SER A 178 6.62 -19.36 -6.65
CA SER A 178 5.80 -20.50 -7.13
C SER A 178 4.71 -20.13 -8.13
N PHE A 179 4.70 -18.91 -8.67
CA PHE A 179 3.78 -18.48 -9.73
C PHE A 179 4.48 -18.01 -11.02
N MET A 180 5.72 -18.43 -11.23
CA MET A 180 6.34 -18.36 -12.54
C MET A 180 6.17 -19.69 -13.29
#